data_3063d55bbc4d85327239c548d285df62
#
_entry.id   3063d55bbc4d85327239c548d285df62
#
_cell.length_a   1.000
_cell.length_b   1.000
_cell.length_c   1.000
_cell.angle_alpha   90.00
_cell.angle_beta   90.00
_cell.angle_gamma   90.00
#
_symmetry.space_group_name_H-M   'P 1'
#
loop_
_entity.id
_entity.type
_entity.pdbx_description
1 polymer ?
#
loop_
_entity_poly.entity_id
_entity_poly.type
_entity_poly.pdbx_seq_one_letter_code
_entity_poly.pdbx_strand_id
1 'polypeptide(L)'
;MITLKGMTWDHPRGYDPMIATSNEFNKHHSGKVQLSWEKRSLQAFADRPIQDMTNEFDLIVIDYPHTGEVAAKGLLAQLDVPNYDNQLEKLRKETVGLSCDSYKINDHQWALPIDAATQVAAYRKDLIKKLPINWNELIELSKDKKVFWPLKPVHAISSFYSIYNNIGEAFDPFDKSFVKKEQGVKTLEMMRVVSDLISKECLNMDPIIVAEEMTEGNNIHYSPYLYGFSNYSRDGFRKNILFYTDVMNLSGKGPAGTHLGGTGIAVSNQSQNKDYAIEYAYWIANSKCQKNIFYSSGGQPGNS
;
A
#
# COMPACT_ATOMS: atom_id res chain seq x y z
N MET A 1 23.78 8.92 -23.90
CA MET A 1 23.20 8.94 -22.53
C MET A 1 21.83 8.29 -22.61
N ILE A 2 21.60 7.26 -21.83
CA ILE A 2 20.31 6.54 -21.75
C ILE A 2 19.42 7.30 -20.79
N THR A 3 18.21 7.60 -21.22
CA THR A 3 17.21 8.27 -20.36
C THR A 3 16.10 7.28 -20.02
N LEU A 4 15.82 7.13 -18.74
CA LEU A 4 14.68 6.39 -18.20
C LEU A 4 13.70 7.35 -17.54
N LYS A 5 12.42 7.13 -17.73
CA LYS A 5 11.34 7.86 -17.08
C LYS A 5 10.54 6.94 -16.18
N GLY A 6 10.32 7.36 -14.95
CA GLY A 6 9.49 6.64 -14.00
C GLY A 6 8.26 7.44 -13.58
N MET A 7 7.19 6.74 -13.22
CA MET A 7 5.95 7.31 -12.70
C MET A 7 5.61 6.72 -11.34
N THR A 8 5.30 7.59 -10.37
CA THR A 8 4.89 7.22 -9.01
C THR A 8 3.73 8.12 -8.54
N TRP A 9 3.30 7.98 -7.29
CA TRP A 9 2.22 8.75 -6.69
C TRP A 9 2.72 9.93 -5.85
N ASP A 10 1.91 10.99 -5.77
CA ASP A 10 2.25 12.25 -5.12
C ASP A 10 2.02 12.19 -3.61
N HIS A 11 2.97 11.64 -2.90
CA HIS A 11 3.10 11.67 -1.46
C HIS A 11 4.58 11.49 -1.10
N PRO A 12 5.10 12.07 -0.02
CA PRO A 12 6.50 11.88 0.40
C PRO A 12 6.92 10.43 0.49
N ARG A 13 6.06 9.52 0.98
CA ARG A 13 6.33 8.07 1.02
C ARG A 13 6.55 7.46 -0.35
N GLY A 14 5.88 7.95 -1.39
CA GLY A 14 5.92 7.41 -2.74
C GLY A 14 6.90 8.11 -3.67
N TYR A 15 7.19 9.40 -3.45
CA TYR A 15 8.00 10.21 -4.35
C TYR A 15 9.45 10.41 -3.89
N ASP A 16 9.63 10.79 -2.62
CA ASP A 16 10.98 11.15 -2.13
C ASP A 16 11.97 9.98 -2.20
N PRO A 17 11.59 8.72 -1.88
CA PRO A 17 12.47 7.57 -2.07
C PRO A 17 12.85 7.33 -3.54
N MET A 18 11.94 7.59 -4.49
CA MET A 18 12.24 7.44 -5.91
C MET A 18 13.29 8.44 -6.36
N ILE A 19 13.20 9.70 -5.91
CA ILE A 19 14.21 10.71 -6.21
C ILE A 19 15.55 10.34 -5.59
N ALA A 20 15.58 9.96 -4.32
CA ALA A 20 16.83 9.62 -3.63
C ALA A 20 17.53 8.40 -4.25
N THR A 21 16.77 7.35 -4.54
CA THR A 21 17.30 6.12 -5.14
C THR A 21 17.74 6.34 -6.58
N SER A 22 16.99 7.08 -7.40
CA SER A 22 17.42 7.38 -8.77
C SER A 22 18.69 8.24 -8.82
N ASN A 23 18.83 9.20 -7.92
CA ASN A 23 20.06 10.00 -7.82
C ASN A 23 21.30 9.12 -7.55
N GLU A 24 21.18 8.14 -6.67
CA GLU A 24 22.27 7.22 -6.37
C GLU A 24 22.54 6.25 -7.54
N PHE A 25 21.48 5.72 -8.16
CA PHE A 25 21.61 4.88 -9.34
C PHE A 25 22.28 5.61 -10.51
N ASN A 26 21.91 6.86 -10.78
CA ASN A 26 22.53 7.70 -11.80
C ASN A 26 24.02 7.92 -11.55
N LYS A 27 24.44 8.10 -10.30
CA LYS A 27 25.86 8.20 -9.90
C LYS A 27 26.62 6.91 -10.18
N HIS A 28 26.04 5.74 -9.83
CA HIS A 28 26.66 4.44 -10.09
C HIS A 28 26.95 4.21 -11.56
N HIS A 29 26.10 4.72 -12.45
CA HIS A 29 26.27 4.64 -13.90
C HIS A 29 27.14 5.76 -14.51
N SER A 30 27.75 6.62 -13.67
CA SER A 30 28.73 7.65 -14.11
C SER A 30 28.23 8.51 -15.29
N GLY A 31 26.92 8.88 -15.27
CA GLY A 31 26.29 9.69 -16.30
C GLY A 31 25.91 8.96 -17.60
N LYS A 32 26.09 7.65 -17.67
CA LYS A 32 25.60 6.86 -18.81
C LYS A 32 24.09 6.68 -18.80
N VAL A 33 23.49 6.61 -17.61
CA VAL A 33 22.05 6.46 -17.39
C VAL A 33 21.54 7.64 -16.58
N GLN A 34 20.42 8.19 -16.99
CA GLN A 34 19.68 9.24 -16.29
C GLN A 34 18.25 8.77 -16.08
N LEU A 35 17.90 8.45 -14.84
CA LEU A 35 16.52 8.13 -14.43
C LEU A 35 15.90 9.35 -13.76
N SER A 36 14.68 9.71 -14.17
CA SER A 36 13.85 10.77 -13.59
C SER A 36 12.46 10.27 -13.29
N TRP A 37 11.79 10.90 -12.32
CA TRP A 37 10.46 10.51 -11.85
C TRP A 37 9.45 11.64 -12.00
N GLU A 38 8.29 11.28 -12.50
CA GLU A 38 7.07 12.08 -12.43
C GLU A 38 6.14 11.53 -11.37
N LYS A 39 5.26 12.38 -10.83
CA LYS A 39 4.29 12.00 -9.81
C LYS A 39 2.89 12.44 -10.19
N ARG A 40 1.89 11.68 -9.74
CA ARG A 40 0.46 11.96 -9.93
C ARG A 40 -0.27 11.88 -8.61
N SER A 41 -1.38 12.62 -8.49
CA SER A 41 -2.24 12.49 -7.32
C SER A 41 -2.63 11.02 -7.09
N LEU A 42 -2.87 10.65 -5.85
CA LEU A 42 -3.28 9.28 -5.49
C LEU A 42 -4.52 8.82 -6.29
N GLN A 43 -5.47 9.72 -6.52
CA GLN A 43 -6.65 9.45 -7.34
C GLN A 43 -6.26 9.19 -8.80
N ALA A 44 -5.46 10.05 -9.41
CA ALA A 44 -5.01 9.88 -10.80
C ALA A 44 -4.10 8.64 -10.96
N PHE A 45 -3.38 8.26 -9.92
CA PHE A 45 -2.57 7.03 -9.88
C PHE A 45 -3.46 5.79 -9.94
N ALA A 46 -4.58 5.78 -9.20
CA ALA A 46 -5.52 4.66 -9.16
C ALA A 46 -6.43 4.58 -10.41
N ASP A 47 -6.80 5.70 -11.00
CA ASP A 47 -7.83 5.76 -12.06
C ASP A 47 -7.27 5.72 -13.48
N ARG A 48 -5.98 6.03 -13.69
CA ARG A 48 -5.41 6.04 -15.04
C ARG A 48 -5.13 4.62 -15.53
N PRO A 49 -5.57 4.25 -16.76
CA PRO A 49 -5.24 2.97 -17.35
C PRO A 49 -3.72 2.75 -17.42
N ILE A 50 -3.27 1.59 -16.98
CA ILE A 50 -1.82 1.24 -17.00
C ILE A 50 -1.29 1.25 -18.45
N GLN A 51 -2.12 0.90 -19.42
CA GLN A 51 -1.77 0.95 -20.83
C GLN A 51 -1.26 2.33 -21.28
N ASP A 52 -1.89 3.41 -20.81
CA ASP A 52 -1.44 4.77 -21.15
C ASP A 52 -0.08 5.07 -20.52
N MET A 53 0.13 4.60 -19.29
CA MET A 53 1.38 4.80 -18.56
C MET A 53 2.54 4.02 -19.20
N THR A 54 2.29 2.80 -19.70
CA THR A 54 3.35 1.99 -20.33
C THR A 54 3.86 2.57 -21.65
N ASN A 55 3.10 3.44 -22.30
CA ASN A 55 3.54 4.15 -23.50
C ASN A 55 4.43 5.37 -23.20
N GLU A 56 4.35 5.91 -21.98
CA GLU A 56 5.04 7.15 -21.60
C GLU A 56 6.25 6.93 -20.70
N PHE A 57 6.22 5.84 -19.89
CA PHE A 57 7.19 5.58 -18.84
C PHE A 57 7.88 4.21 -19.01
N ASP A 58 9.17 4.16 -18.69
CA ASP A 58 9.95 2.91 -18.63
C ASP A 58 9.67 2.14 -17.33
N LEU A 59 9.49 2.87 -16.23
CA LEU A 59 9.25 2.35 -14.88
C LEU A 59 7.93 2.89 -14.33
N ILE A 60 7.15 2.02 -13.73
CA ILE A 60 5.85 2.40 -13.17
C ILE A 60 5.72 1.77 -11.79
N VAL A 61 5.40 2.60 -10.80
CA VAL A 61 4.96 2.10 -9.49
C VAL A 61 3.49 1.72 -9.61
N ILE A 62 3.13 0.51 -9.21
CA ILE A 62 1.75 -0.02 -9.31
C ILE A 62 1.28 -0.65 -8.01
N ASP A 63 -0.05 -0.63 -7.80
CA ASP A 63 -0.70 -1.44 -6.79
C ASP A 63 -0.95 -2.86 -7.30
N TYR A 64 -0.87 -3.87 -6.42
CA TYR A 64 -0.99 -5.28 -6.81
C TYR A 64 -2.33 -5.66 -7.50
N PRO A 65 -3.49 -5.06 -7.22
CA PRO A 65 -4.75 -5.41 -7.90
C PRO A 65 -4.70 -5.25 -9.42
N HIS A 66 -3.78 -4.43 -9.92
CA HIS A 66 -3.60 -4.25 -11.36
C HIS A 66 -2.82 -5.38 -12.04
N THR A 67 -2.16 -6.26 -11.28
CA THR A 67 -1.24 -7.28 -11.82
C THR A 67 -1.93 -8.23 -12.80
N GLY A 68 -3.17 -8.66 -12.51
CA GLY A 68 -3.93 -9.54 -13.39
C GLY A 68 -4.22 -8.92 -14.76
N GLU A 69 -4.61 -7.65 -14.79
CA GLU A 69 -4.88 -6.93 -16.05
C GLU A 69 -3.62 -6.75 -16.88
N VAL A 70 -2.52 -6.34 -16.26
CA VAL A 70 -1.27 -6.08 -16.99
C VAL A 70 -0.65 -7.36 -17.53
N ALA A 71 -0.76 -8.48 -16.78
CA ALA A 71 -0.34 -9.79 -17.22
C ALA A 71 -1.13 -10.25 -18.46
N ALA A 72 -2.47 -10.13 -18.41
CA ALA A 72 -3.36 -10.52 -19.50
C ALA A 72 -3.14 -9.72 -20.79
N LYS A 73 -2.78 -8.44 -20.68
CA LYS A 73 -2.57 -7.52 -21.80
C LYS A 73 -1.12 -7.42 -22.28
N GLY A 74 -0.17 -8.07 -21.61
CA GLY A 74 1.27 -7.99 -21.95
C GLY A 74 1.85 -6.57 -21.86
N LEU A 75 1.35 -5.74 -20.94
CA LEU A 75 1.73 -4.33 -20.83
C LEU A 75 3.09 -4.13 -20.14
N LEU A 76 3.46 -5.04 -19.26
CA LEU A 76 4.70 -4.99 -18.48
C LEU A 76 5.67 -6.07 -18.93
N ALA A 77 6.95 -5.84 -18.71
CA ALA A 77 7.98 -6.85 -18.88
C ALA A 77 7.94 -7.84 -17.70
N GLN A 78 8.20 -9.11 -17.99
CA GLN A 78 8.46 -10.12 -16.96
C GLN A 78 9.77 -9.81 -16.25
N LEU A 79 9.78 -9.93 -14.93
CA LEU A 79 10.96 -9.66 -14.10
C LEU A 79 11.67 -10.94 -13.63
N ASP A 80 11.08 -12.09 -13.83
CA ASP A 80 11.68 -13.42 -13.62
C ASP A 80 12.61 -13.78 -14.80
N VAL A 81 13.67 -13.00 -14.95
CA VAL A 81 14.67 -13.18 -16.02
C VAL A 81 15.91 -13.92 -15.49
N PRO A 82 16.55 -14.81 -16.29
CA PRO A 82 17.57 -15.76 -15.80
C PRO A 82 18.72 -15.14 -15.01
N ASN A 83 19.12 -13.93 -15.35
CA ASN A 83 20.23 -13.23 -14.67
C ASN A 83 19.86 -12.75 -13.25
N TYR A 84 18.59 -12.80 -12.87
CA TYR A 84 18.09 -12.28 -11.60
C TYR A 84 17.39 -13.35 -10.73
N ASP A 85 17.43 -14.63 -11.13
CA ASP A 85 16.76 -15.73 -10.39
C ASP A 85 17.13 -15.75 -8.91
N ASN A 86 18.41 -15.65 -8.58
CA ASN A 86 18.90 -15.64 -7.20
C ASN A 86 18.41 -14.43 -6.42
N GLN A 87 18.36 -13.24 -7.05
CA GLN A 87 17.88 -12.02 -6.45
C GLN A 87 16.37 -12.10 -6.20
N LEU A 88 15.60 -12.64 -7.14
CA LEU A 88 14.16 -12.82 -6.99
C LEU A 88 13.83 -13.81 -5.88
N GLU A 89 14.56 -14.93 -5.81
CA GLU A 89 14.37 -15.91 -4.73
C GLU A 89 14.71 -15.32 -3.35
N LYS A 90 15.78 -14.54 -3.29
CA LYS A 90 16.15 -13.82 -2.08
C LYS A 90 15.06 -12.82 -1.68
N LEU A 91 14.58 -12.03 -2.64
CA LEU A 91 13.51 -11.05 -2.41
C LEU A 91 12.24 -11.71 -1.87
N ARG A 92 11.82 -12.85 -2.42
CA ARG A 92 10.66 -13.61 -1.89
C ARG A 92 10.82 -14.03 -0.43
N LYS A 93 12.04 -14.38 0.00
CA LYS A 93 12.33 -14.77 1.38
C LYS A 93 12.39 -13.59 2.36
N GLU A 94 12.80 -12.43 1.88
CA GLU A 94 13.00 -11.22 2.69
C GLU A 94 11.79 -10.29 2.68
N THR A 95 10.81 -10.55 1.82
CA THR A 95 9.63 -9.71 1.65
C THR A 95 8.67 -9.80 2.84
N VAL A 96 8.01 -8.69 3.14
CA VAL A 96 7.01 -8.61 4.21
C VAL A 96 5.71 -9.25 3.74
N GLY A 97 5.28 -10.31 4.43
CA GLY A 97 4.04 -11.04 4.13
C GLY A 97 4.01 -11.55 2.69
N LEU A 98 2.88 -11.35 2.01
CA LEU A 98 2.65 -11.80 0.64
C LEU A 98 3.00 -10.72 -0.42
N SER A 99 3.74 -9.68 -0.08
CA SER A 99 3.97 -8.54 -0.98
C SER A 99 4.68 -8.95 -2.28
N CYS A 100 5.61 -9.92 -2.27
CA CYS A 100 6.23 -10.38 -3.51
C CYS A 100 5.27 -11.24 -4.35
N ASP A 101 4.57 -12.18 -3.70
CA ASP A 101 3.67 -13.11 -4.39
C ASP A 101 2.44 -12.41 -4.97
N SER A 102 2.03 -11.26 -4.42
CA SER A 102 0.91 -10.47 -4.95
C SER A 102 1.14 -9.94 -6.37
N TYR A 103 2.40 -9.86 -6.80
CA TYR A 103 2.78 -9.47 -8.17
C TYR A 103 3.14 -10.67 -9.07
N LYS A 104 2.86 -11.89 -8.62
CA LYS A 104 3.06 -13.11 -9.40
C LYS A 104 1.73 -13.58 -10.01
N ILE A 105 1.62 -13.59 -11.33
CA ILE A 105 0.44 -14.07 -12.07
C ILE A 105 0.91 -14.98 -13.20
N ASN A 106 0.25 -16.13 -13.39
CA ASN A 106 0.57 -17.13 -14.42
C ASN A 106 2.05 -17.55 -14.38
N ASP A 107 2.57 -17.79 -13.17
CA ASP A 107 3.95 -18.16 -12.87
C ASP A 107 5.02 -17.11 -13.19
N HIS A 108 4.66 -15.92 -13.66
CA HIS A 108 5.57 -14.82 -13.94
C HIS A 108 5.49 -13.70 -12.91
N GLN A 109 6.63 -13.07 -12.64
CA GLN A 109 6.76 -11.90 -11.77
C GLN A 109 6.64 -10.62 -12.60
N TRP A 110 5.62 -9.78 -12.32
CA TRP A 110 5.31 -8.58 -13.10
C TRP A 110 5.74 -7.27 -12.44
N ALA A 111 5.94 -7.28 -11.13
CA ALA A 111 6.53 -6.17 -10.39
C ALA A 111 7.31 -6.69 -9.19
N LEU A 112 8.22 -5.90 -8.65
CA LEU A 112 8.94 -6.21 -7.41
C LEU A 112 8.44 -5.33 -6.28
N PRO A 113 8.12 -5.86 -5.09
CA PRO A 113 7.64 -5.06 -3.97
C PRO A 113 8.72 -4.09 -3.50
N ILE A 114 8.37 -2.82 -3.41
CA ILE A 114 9.24 -1.76 -2.89
C ILE A 114 8.65 -1.08 -1.66
N ASP A 115 7.35 -1.24 -1.47
CA ASP A 115 6.61 -0.63 -0.38
C ASP A 115 5.56 -1.64 0.10
N ALA A 116 5.41 -1.81 1.41
CA ALA A 116 4.42 -2.71 1.98
C ALA A 116 3.55 -1.99 3.01
N ALA A 117 2.26 -2.20 2.92
CA ALA A 117 1.27 -1.71 3.86
C ALA A 117 0.15 -2.72 4.05
N THR A 118 -0.57 -2.57 5.14
CA THR A 118 -1.84 -3.26 5.39
C THR A 118 -2.74 -2.35 6.21
N GLN A 119 -4.03 -2.66 6.30
CA GLN A 119 -4.90 -1.94 7.21
C GLN A 119 -4.57 -2.31 8.65
N VAL A 120 -4.38 -1.29 9.47
CA VAL A 120 -4.08 -1.33 10.90
C VAL A 120 -4.97 -0.33 11.63
N ALA A 121 -5.07 -0.43 12.95
CA ALA A 121 -5.66 0.64 13.72
C ALA A 121 -4.62 1.75 13.98
N ALA A 122 -5.05 3.02 13.83
CA ALA A 122 -4.23 4.18 14.11
C ALA A 122 -4.82 4.99 15.27
N TYR A 123 -3.95 5.57 16.10
CA TYR A 123 -4.41 6.33 17.25
C TYR A 123 -3.44 7.44 17.69
N ARG A 124 -4.00 8.43 18.38
CA ARG A 124 -3.30 9.50 19.07
C ARG A 124 -3.10 9.11 20.53
N LYS A 125 -1.88 8.69 20.89
CA LYS A 125 -1.54 8.22 22.25
C LYS A 125 -1.75 9.30 23.32
N ASP A 126 -1.63 10.56 22.97
CA ASP A 126 -1.86 11.71 23.83
C ASP A 126 -3.35 12.00 24.09
N LEU A 127 -4.26 11.53 23.23
CA LEU A 127 -5.69 11.80 23.28
C LEU A 127 -6.53 10.60 23.76
N ILE A 128 -6.07 9.37 23.53
CA ILE A 128 -6.80 8.15 23.92
C ILE A 128 -5.98 7.32 24.90
N LYS A 129 -6.57 7.03 26.06
CA LYS A 129 -5.90 6.25 27.11
C LYS A 129 -6.15 4.75 27.01
N LYS A 130 -7.29 4.36 26.47
CA LYS A 130 -7.69 2.95 26.28
C LYS A 130 -8.18 2.75 24.86
N LEU A 131 -7.54 1.84 24.14
CA LEU A 131 -7.94 1.46 22.78
C LEU A 131 -9.12 0.50 22.82
N PRO A 132 -10.06 0.57 21.86
CA PRO A 132 -11.13 -0.40 21.73
C PRO A 132 -10.53 -1.78 21.36
N ILE A 133 -10.89 -2.81 22.10
CA ILE A 133 -10.42 -4.18 21.89
C ILE A 133 -11.45 -5.05 21.16
N ASN A 134 -12.69 -4.57 21.05
CA ASN A 134 -13.79 -5.26 20.39
C ASN A 134 -14.73 -4.25 19.70
N TRP A 135 -15.64 -4.77 18.88
CA TRP A 135 -16.56 -3.94 18.09
C TRP A 135 -17.50 -3.08 18.92
N ASN A 136 -17.97 -3.56 20.07
CA ASN A 136 -18.84 -2.78 20.95
C ASN A 136 -18.11 -1.57 21.54
N GLU A 137 -16.86 -1.72 21.95
CA GLU A 137 -16.06 -0.59 22.44
C GLU A 137 -15.77 0.44 21.31
N LEU A 138 -15.62 -0.02 20.06
CA LEU A 138 -15.53 0.89 18.91
C LEU A 138 -16.83 1.67 18.71
N ILE A 139 -17.99 1.01 18.80
CA ILE A 139 -19.30 1.67 18.72
C ILE A 139 -19.42 2.75 19.78
N GLU A 140 -19.06 2.45 21.04
CA GLU A 140 -19.12 3.45 22.12
C GLU A 140 -18.20 4.64 21.84
N LEU A 141 -16.94 4.40 21.44
CA LEU A 141 -16.00 5.47 21.08
C LEU A 141 -16.51 6.32 19.89
N SER A 142 -17.23 5.70 18.96
CA SER A 142 -17.76 6.39 17.78
C SER A 142 -18.90 7.36 18.10
N LYS A 143 -19.66 7.14 19.19
CA LYS A 143 -20.72 8.06 19.66
C LYS A 143 -20.17 9.43 20.04
N ASP A 144 -18.92 9.49 20.52
CA ASP A 144 -18.24 10.73 20.90
C ASP A 144 -17.67 11.50 19.71
N LYS A 145 -17.89 11.03 18.47
CA LYS A 145 -17.32 11.63 17.23
C LYS A 145 -15.79 11.72 17.23
N LYS A 146 -15.11 10.82 17.95
CA LYS A 146 -13.65 10.75 18.08
C LYS A 146 -12.98 9.78 17.11
N VAL A 147 -13.80 9.14 16.26
CA VAL A 147 -13.37 8.14 15.30
C VAL A 147 -13.55 8.68 13.88
N PHE A 148 -12.48 8.61 13.07
CA PHE A 148 -12.55 8.74 11.62
C PHE A 148 -12.16 7.41 10.98
N TRP A 149 -12.83 7.09 9.88
CA TRP A 149 -12.62 5.87 9.12
C TRP A 149 -12.62 6.20 7.63
N PRO A 150 -11.55 5.90 6.88
CA PRO A 150 -11.55 6.15 5.44
C PRO A 150 -12.55 5.22 4.75
N LEU A 151 -13.67 5.77 4.33
CA LEU A 151 -14.80 5.05 3.70
C LEU A 151 -15.10 5.50 2.27
N LYS A 152 -14.18 6.24 1.63
CA LYS A 152 -14.25 6.40 0.18
C LYS A 152 -14.32 5.01 -0.49
N PRO A 153 -15.10 4.77 -1.56
CA PRO A 153 -15.49 3.43 -2.03
C PRO A 153 -14.37 2.38 -2.07
N VAL A 154 -13.20 2.72 -2.63
CA VAL A 154 -12.04 1.80 -2.70
C VAL A 154 -11.51 1.40 -1.33
N HIS A 155 -11.61 2.27 -0.32
CA HIS A 155 -11.15 2.01 1.04
C HIS A 155 -12.25 1.32 1.87
N ALA A 156 -13.51 1.58 1.57
CA ALA A 156 -14.64 0.87 2.17
C ALA A 156 -14.62 -0.61 1.79
N ILE A 157 -14.37 -0.95 0.51
CA ILE A 157 -14.26 -2.35 0.09
C ILE A 157 -13.05 -3.05 0.73
N SER A 158 -11.91 -2.36 0.89
CA SER A 158 -10.74 -2.89 1.62
C SER A 158 -11.07 -3.20 3.08
N SER A 159 -11.82 -2.31 3.74
CA SER A 159 -12.29 -2.53 5.11
C SER A 159 -13.30 -3.67 5.21
N PHE A 160 -14.19 -3.79 4.21
CA PHE A 160 -15.08 -4.93 4.11
C PHE A 160 -14.30 -6.25 4.06
N TYR A 161 -13.29 -6.37 3.21
CA TYR A 161 -12.45 -7.56 3.13
C TYR A 161 -11.76 -7.88 4.46
N SER A 162 -11.18 -6.86 5.09
CA SER A 162 -10.49 -7.02 6.38
C SER A 162 -11.44 -7.49 7.48
N ILE A 163 -12.62 -6.90 7.60
CA ILE A 163 -13.62 -7.28 8.61
C ILE A 163 -14.17 -8.68 8.31
N TYR A 164 -14.53 -8.94 7.05
CA TYR A 164 -15.05 -10.24 6.62
C TYR A 164 -14.11 -11.37 7.03
N ASN A 165 -12.81 -11.27 6.71
CA ASN A 165 -11.81 -12.28 7.07
C ASN A 165 -11.63 -12.43 8.60
N ASN A 166 -11.90 -11.38 9.37
CA ASN A 166 -11.72 -11.39 10.82
C ASN A 166 -12.95 -11.85 11.62
N ILE A 167 -14.14 -11.97 11.01
CA ILE A 167 -15.36 -12.44 11.72
C ILE A 167 -15.75 -13.88 11.43
N GLY A 168 -15.16 -14.50 10.41
CA GLY A 168 -15.53 -15.85 9.96
C GLY A 168 -14.46 -16.50 9.12
N GLU A 169 -14.90 -17.16 8.05
CA GLU A 169 -14.03 -17.79 7.10
C GLU A 169 -13.41 -16.76 6.15
N ALA A 170 -12.14 -16.96 5.79
CA ALA A 170 -11.47 -16.14 4.80
C ALA A 170 -12.13 -16.26 3.41
N PHE A 171 -11.90 -15.27 2.56
CA PHE A 171 -12.26 -15.39 1.15
C PHE A 171 -11.61 -16.59 0.51
N ASP A 172 -12.38 -17.31 -0.31
CA ASP A 172 -11.82 -18.22 -1.29
C ASP A 172 -11.98 -17.57 -2.69
N PRO A 173 -10.89 -17.11 -3.30
CA PRO A 173 -10.95 -16.47 -4.62
C PRO A 173 -11.34 -17.44 -5.74
N PHE A 174 -11.31 -18.75 -5.48
CA PHE A 174 -11.70 -19.80 -6.44
C PHE A 174 -13.14 -20.29 -6.26
N ASP A 175 -13.81 -19.91 -5.18
CA ASP A 175 -15.22 -20.20 -4.97
C ASP A 175 -16.08 -19.32 -5.90
N LYS A 176 -17.08 -19.92 -6.55
CA LYS A 176 -18.05 -19.19 -7.38
C LYS A 176 -18.84 -18.13 -6.58
N SER A 177 -19.05 -18.38 -5.30
CA SER A 177 -19.60 -17.40 -4.36
C SER A 177 -18.47 -16.75 -3.58
N PHE A 178 -17.77 -15.82 -4.20
CA PHE A 178 -16.66 -15.05 -3.62
C PHE A 178 -16.94 -14.55 -2.17
N VAL A 179 -18.20 -14.25 -1.85
CA VAL A 179 -18.66 -13.84 -0.53
C VAL A 179 -19.82 -14.73 -0.08
N LYS A 180 -19.67 -15.41 1.06
CA LYS A 180 -20.81 -16.09 1.70
C LYS A 180 -21.82 -15.05 2.16
N LYS A 181 -23.06 -15.16 1.67
CA LYS A 181 -24.12 -14.14 1.85
C LYS A 181 -24.29 -13.73 3.31
N GLU A 182 -24.44 -14.69 4.22
CA GLU A 182 -24.68 -14.43 5.63
C GLU A 182 -23.53 -13.63 6.28
N GLN A 183 -22.28 -14.06 6.06
CA GLN A 183 -21.10 -13.37 6.58
C GLN A 183 -20.92 -11.99 5.93
N GLY A 184 -21.20 -11.87 4.62
CA GLY A 184 -21.16 -10.59 3.91
C GLY A 184 -22.18 -9.59 4.45
N VAL A 185 -23.44 -10.01 4.68
CA VAL A 185 -24.48 -9.18 5.28
C VAL A 185 -24.06 -8.73 6.68
N LYS A 186 -23.58 -9.65 7.53
CA LYS A 186 -23.08 -9.32 8.85
C LYS A 186 -21.96 -8.28 8.82
N THR A 187 -21.01 -8.43 7.89
CA THR A 187 -19.91 -7.47 7.70
C THR A 187 -20.44 -6.08 7.36
N LEU A 188 -21.36 -5.98 6.41
CA LEU A 188 -21.97 -4.70 6.01
C LEU A 188 -22.78 -4.07 7.14
N GLU A 189 -23.51 -4.85 7.91
CA GLU A 189 -24.25 -4.35 9.08
C GLU A 189 -23.31 -3.79 10.15
N MET A 190 -22.21 -4.48 10.45
CA MET A 190 -21.18 -3.97 11.34
C MET A 190 -20.62 -2.62 10.83
N MET A 191 -20.24 -2.54 9.56
CA MET A 191 -19.72 -1.31 8.98
C MET A 191 -20.75 -0.18 9.04
N ARG A 192 -22.01 -0.47 8.70
CA ARG A 192 -23.10 0.51 8.74
C ARG A 192 -23.28 1.12 10.13
N VAL A 193 -23.33 0.31 11.18
CA VAL A 193 -23.51 0.79 12.55
C VAL A 193 -22.46 1.83 12.93
N VAL A 194 -21.20 1.59 12.63
CA VAL A 194 -20.12 2.55 12.94
C VAL A 194 -20.19 3.77 12.00
N SER A 195 -20.44 3.57 10.70
CA SER A 195 -20.51 4.66 9.72
C SER A 195 -21.67 5.63 10.00
N ASP A 196 -22.75 5.17 10.64
CA ASP A 196 -23.87 6.02 11.05
C ASP A 196 -23.54 6.89 12.27
N LEU A 197 -22.57 6.49 13.10
CA LEU A 197 -22.14 7.20 14.29
C LEU A 197 -21.02 8.21 14.05
N ILE A 198 -20.16 8.00 13.07
CA ILE A 198 -19.04 8.89 12.74
C ILE A 198 -19.46 10.04 11.81
N SER A 199 -18.53 10.96 11.49
CA SER A 199 -18.80 12.03 10.52
C SER A 199 -19.08 11.45 9.12
N LYS A 200 -20.07 12.01 8.43
CA LYS A 200 -20.38 11.63 7.03
C LYS A 200 -19.27 12.04 6.05
N GLU A 201 -18.38 12.94 6.43
CA GLU A 201 -17.17 13.29 5.67
C GLU A 201 -16.28 12.07 5.43
N CYS A 202 -16.26 11.09 6.35
CA CYS A 202 -15.53 9.84 6.23
C CYS A 202 -15.85 9.07 4.94
N LEU A 203 -17.06 9.24 4.37
CA LEU A 203 -17.44 8.62 3.08
C LEU A 203 -16.66 9.15 1.88
N ASN A 204 -16.03 10.31 2.02
CA ASN A 204 -15.21 10.96 0.98
C ASN A 204 -13.72 10.96 1.33
N MET A 205 -13.34 10.42 2.49
CA MET A 205 -11.96 10.42 2.95
C MET A 205 -11.21 9.16 2.51
N ASP A 206 -9.97 9.36 2.13
CA ASP A 206 -8.96 8.32 1.96
C ASP A 206 -8.04 8.23 3.19
N PRO A 207 -7.13 7.26 3.26
CA PRO A 207 -6.24 7.10 4.42
C PRO A 207 -5.33 8.29 4.69
N ILE A 208 -4.93 9.04 3.65
CA ILE A 208 -4.05 10.21 3.81
C ILE A 208 -4.84 11.33 4.47
N ILE A 209 -6.05 11.63 3.98
CA ILE A 209 -6.90 12.67 4.56
C ILE A 209 -7.18 12.37 6.03
N VAL A 210 -7.53 11.12 6.39
CA VAL A 210 -7.77 10.75 7.79
C VAL A 210 -6.50 10.91 8.64
N ALA A 211 -5.33 10.51 8.14
CA ALA A 211 -4.07 10.67 8.86
C ALA A 211 -3.69 12.15 9.06
N GLU A 212 -3.92 13.01 8.05
CA GLU A 212 -3.71 14.45 8.16
C GLU A 212 -4.64 15.07 9.23
N GLU A 213 -5.93 14.76 9.21
CA GLU A 213 -6.89 15.24 10.21
C GLU A 213 -6.50 14.80 11.64
N MET A 214 -6.01 13.57 11.79
CA MET A 214 -5.55 13.05 13.08
C MET A 214 -4.26 13.73 13.56
N THR A 215 -3.39 14.13 12.66
CA THR A 215 -2.07 14.69 13.02
C THR A 215 -2.05 16.19 13.16
N GLU A 216 -2.90 16.91 12.43
CA GLU A 216 -3.00 18.38 12.51
C GLU A 216 -3.98 18.84 13.61
N GLY A 217 -5.07 18.09 13.83
CA GLY A 217 -6.10 18.39 14.83
C GLY A 217 -5.98 17.61 16.12
N ASN A 218 -6.93 17.88 17.03
CA ASN A 218 -7.08 17.17 18.31
C ASN A 218 -8.49 16.55 18.48
N ASN A 219 -9.30 16.59 17.45
CA ASN A 219 -10.68 16.11 17.52
C ASN A 219 -10.78 14.60 17.31
N ILE A 220 -9.89 14.03 16.49
CA ILE A 220 -9.93 12.62 16.11
C ILE A 220 -8.83 11.86 16.83
N HIS A 221 -9.25 10.84 17.56
CA HIS A 221 -8.39 10.08 18.46
C HIS A 221 -8.00 8.72 17.90
N TYR A 222 -8.85 8.14 17.03
CA TYR A 222 -8.75 6.74 16.60
C TYR A 222 -9.28 6.53 15.19
N SER A 223 -8.64 5.63 14.45
CA SER A 223 -9.13 5.08 13.17
C SER A 223 -8.99 3.56 13.19
N PRO A 224 -10.09 2.80 12.98
CA PRO A 224 -10.08 1.34 13.16
C PRO A 224 -9.39 0.57 12.03
N TYR A 225 -9.43 1.09 10.81
CA TYR A 225 -8.88 0.50 9.60
C TYR A 225 -8.28 1.59 8.73
N LEU A 226 -7.04 1.95 9.03
CA LEU A 226 -6.23 2.89 8.27
C LEU A 226 -5.07 2.15 7.64
N TYR A 227 -4.77 2.37 6.36
CA TYR A 227 -3.50 1.87 5.84
C TYR A 227 -2.35 2.54 6.59
N GLY A 228 -1.43 1.72 7.11
CA GLY A 228 -0.29 2.20 7.87
C GLY A 228 0.65 3.02 6.99
N PHE A 229 0.86 4.28 7.35
CA PHE A 229 1.83 5.18 6.72
C PHE A 229 2.87 5.54 7.77
N SER A 230 4.03 4.86 7.74
CA SER A 230 5.08 5.03 8.74
C SER A 230 5.61 6.46 8.87
N ASN A 231 5.40 7.29 7.84
CA ASN A 231 5.74 8.71 7.87
C ASN A 231 5.06 9.45 9.01
N TYR A 232 3.78 9.16 9.28
CA TYR A 232 3.03 9.80 10.37
C TYR A 232 3.47 9.38 11.78
N SER A 233 4.30 8.33 11.88
CA SER A 233 4.96 7.92 13.14
C SER A 233 6.36 8.50 13.30
N ARG A 234 6.86 9.27 12.32
CA ARG A 234 8.20 9.88 12.36
C ARG A 234 8.11 11.27 13.00
N ASP A 235 9.02 11.53 13.93
CA ASP A 235 9.14 12.85 14.51
C ASP A 235 9.46 13.91 13.46
N GLY A 236 8.78 15.06 13.56
CA GLY A 236 8.95 16.18 12.64
C GLY A 236 8.23 16.03 11.27
N PHE A 237 7.57 14.91 10.99
CA PHE A 237 6.81 14.77 9.74
C PHE A 237 5.50 15.58 9.77
N ARG A 238 4.78 15.52 10.89
CA ARG A 238 3.58 16.34 11.15
C ARG A 238 3.63 16.87 12.59
N LYS A 239 2.66 17.72 12.93
CA LYS A 239 2.53 18.33 14.25
C LYS A 239 2.42 17.31 15.37
N ASN A 240 1.66 16.25 15.14
CA ASN A 240 1.44 15.19 16.12
C ASN A 240 1.77 13.82 15.48
N ILE A 241 2.20 12.88 16.32
CA ILE A 241 2.60 11.54 15.90
C ILE A 241 1.41 10.59 15.98
N LEU A 242 1.22 9.77 14.93
CA LEU A 242 0.33 8.63 14.98
C LEU A 242 1.07 7.39 15.46
N PHE A 243 0.37 6.61 16.27
CA PHE A 243 0.76 5.27 16.66
C PHE A 243 -0.15 4.26 15.97
N TYR A 244 0.40 3.11 15.64
CA TYR A 244 -0.32 2.02 15.00
C TYR A 244 -0.37 0.79 15.92
N THR A 245 -1.42 0.01 15.77
CA THR A 245 -1.61 -1.27 16.45
C THR A 245 -2.43 -2.20 15.57
N ASP A 246 -2.50 -3.48 15.94
CA ASP A 246 -3.34 -4.43 15.25
C ASP A 246 -4.81 -3.97 15.21
N VAL A 247 -5.52 -4.43 14.19
CA VAL A 247 -6.98 -4.31 14.15
C VAL A 247 -7.60 -5.14 15.28
N MET A 248 -8.84 -4.80 15.64
CA MET A 248 -9.56 -5.49 16.70
C MET A 248 -9.71 -6.98 16.43
N ASN A 249 -9.60 -7.78 17.47
CA ASN A 249 -9.86 -9.21 17.42
C ASN A 249 -11.39 -9.45 17.39
N LEU A 250 -11.94 -9.74 16.23
CA LEU A 250 -13.39 -9.93 16.03
C LEU A 250 -13.83 -11.38 16.22
N SER A 251 -12.94 -12.35 16.05
CA SER A 251 -13.24 -13.79 16.12
C SER A 251 -12.94 -14.41 17.49
N GLY A 252 -12.22 -13.71 18.37
CA GLY A 252 -11.66 -14.26 19.60
C GLY A 252 -10.39 -15.10 19.40
N LYS A 253 -9.93 -15.28 18.14
CA LYS A 253 -8.76 -16.10 17.80
C LYS A 253 -7.51 -15.26 17.45
N GLY A 254 -7.62 -13.94 17.56
CA GLY A 254 -6.63 -12.99 17.08
C GLY A 254 -6.98 -12.47 15.69
N PRO A 255 -6.33 -11.37 15.22
CA PRO A 255 -6.53 -10.87 13.87
C PRO A 255 -6.06 -11.92 12.83
N ALA A 256 -6.90 -12.18 11.82
CA ALA A 256 -6.56 -13.06 10.71
C ALA A 256 -5.75 -12.36 9.59
N GLY A 257 -5.32 -11.12 9.85
CA GLY A 257 -4.72 -10.25 8.85
C GLY A 257 -5.75 -9.33 8.20
N THR A 258 -5.28 -8.40 7.43
CA THR A 258 -6.09 -7.38 6.77
C THR A 258 -5.71 -7.25 5.30
N HIS A 259 -6.50 -6.48 4.54
CA HIS A 259 -6.28 -6.30 3.12
C HIS A 259 -4.88 -5.72 2.85
N LEU A 260 -4.11 -6.43 2.02
CA LEU A 260 -2.77 -6.03 1.61
C LEU A 260 -2.83 -4.69 0.85
N GLY A 261 -1.82 -3.88 1.07
CA GLY A 261 -1.53 -2.66 0.34
C GLY A 261 -0.05 -2.54 0.08
N GLY A 262 0.38 -1.35 -0.30
CA GLY A 262 1.76 -1.12 -0.71
C GLY A 262 1.90 -1.20 -2.22
N THR A 263 3.11 -0.96 -2.72
CA THR A 263 3.36 -0.81 -4.15
C THR A 263 4.54 -1.64 -4.62
N GLY A 264 4.47 -2.04 -5.88
CA GLY A 264 5.56 -2.68 -6.61
C GLY A 264 6.09 -1.80 -7.71
N ILE A 265 7.36 -1.97 -8.03
CA ILE A 265 7.98 -1.37 -9.21
C ILE A 265 7.89 -2.32 -10.39
N ALA A 266 7.35 -1.84 -11.49
CA ALA A 266 7.17 -2.56 -12.73
C ALA A 266 7.94 -1.90 -13.87
N VAL A 267 8.28 -2.68 -14.89
CA VAL A 267 8.95 -2.21 -16.11
C VAL A 267 7.98 -2.28 -17.29
N SER A 268 7.86 -1.20 -18.03
CA SER A 268 7.04 -1.18 -19.25
C SER A 268 7.58 -2.14 -20.31
N ASN A 269 6.69 -2.92 -20.92
CA ASN A 269 7.06 -3.75 -22.06
C ASN A 269 7.39 -2.92 -23.31
N GLN A 270 7.05 -1.62 -23.36
CA GLN A 270 7.37 -0.69 -24.42
C GLN A 270 8.73 0.00 -24.23
N SER A 271 9.36 -0.13 -23.05
CA SER A 271 10.67 0.47 -22.80
C SER A 271 11.72 -0.01 -23.80
N GLN A 272 12.46 0.92 -24.37
CA GLN A 272 13.60 0.62 -25.26
C GLN A 272 14.89 0.30 -24.48
N ASN A 273 14.87 0.51 -23.15
CA ASN A 273 16.02 0.35 -22.27
C ASN A 273 15.69 -0.61 -21.11
N LYS A 274 15.00 -1.73 -21.42
CA LYS A 274 14.50 -2.68 -20.42
C LYS A 274 15.59 -3.19 -19.48
N ASP A 275 16.79 -3.44 -19.98
CA ASP A 275 17.88 -3.98 -19.15
C ASP A 275 18.22 -3.05 -17.98
N TYR A 276 18.34 -1.75 -18.23
CA TYR A 276 18.60 -0.76 -17.18
C TYR A 276 17.37 -0.52 -16.28
N ALA A 277 16.18 -0.62 -16.83
CA ALA A 277 14.95 -0.51 -16.04
C ALA A 277 14.80 -1.70 -15.10
N ILE A 278 15.08 -2.93 -15.55
CA ILE A 278 15.07 -4.15 -14.72
C ILE A 278 16.19 -4.08 -13.68
N GLU A 279 17.38 -3.65 -14.05
CA GLU A 279 18.48 -3.45 -13.12
C GLU A 279 18.09 -2.50 -11.97
N TYR A 280 17.49 -1.36 -12.31
CA TYR A 280 16.99 -0.43 -11.28
C TYR A 280 15.90 -1.04 -10.42
N ALA A 281 14.95 -1.77 -11.01
CA ALA A 281 13.88 -2.41 -10.26
C ALA A 281 14.41 -3.40 -9.21
N TYR A 282 15.39 -4.24 -9.57
CA TYR A 282 16.04 -5.15 -8.63
C TYR A 282 16.91 -4.42 -7.61
N TRP A 283 17.59 -3.34 -8.04
CA TRP A 283 18.42 -2.57 -7.13
C TRP A 283 17.62 -1.86 -6.06
N ILE A 284 16.50 -1.20 -6.41
CA ILE A 284 15.65 -0.51 -5.44
C ILE A 284 14.91 -1.49 -4.52
N ALA A 285 14.54 -2.67 -5.03
CA ALA A 285 13.82 -3.68 -4.26
C ALA A 285 14.73 -4.47 -3.30
N ASN A 286 16.07 -4.44 -3.46
CA ASN A 286 16.94 -5.20 -2.58
C ASN A 286 17.00 -4.65 -1.15
N SER A 287 17.21 -5.53 -0.16
CA SER A 287 17.20 -5.18 1.26
C SER A 287 18.22 -4.10 1.63
N LYS A 288 19.37 -4.02 0.95
CA LYS A 288 20.38 -2.98 1.22
C LYS A 288 19.86 -1.58 0.84
N CYS A 289 19.24 -1.43 -0.34
CA CYS A 289 18.62 -0.17 -0.75
C CYS A 289 17.42 0.18 0.14
N GLN A 290 16.55 -0.80 0.38
CA GLN A 290 15.33 -0.65 1.19
C GLN A 290 15.63 -0.20 2.63
N LYS A 291 16.59 -0.81 3.30
CA LYS A 291 16.97 -0.47 4.69
C LYS A 291 17.70 0.87 4.83
N ASN A 292 18.36 1.32 3.78
CA ASN A 292 19.19 2.53 3.83
C ASN A 292 18.51 3.70 3.09
N ILE A 293 18.79 3.84 1.79
CA ILE A 293 18.37 5.02 1.01
C ILE A 293 16.84 5.15 0.97
N PHE A 294 16.14 4.06 0.68
CA PHE A 294 14.68 4.08 0.55
C PHE A 294 14.00 4.48 1.87
N TYR A 295 14.35 3.82 2.99
CA TYR A 295 13.79 4.12 4.31
C TYR A 295 14.16 5.52 4.81
N SER A 296 15.43 5.91 4.70
CA SER A 296 15.88 7.23 5.20
C SER A 296 15.30 8.40 4.41
N SER A 297 14.87 8.17 3.18
CA SER A 297 14.19 9.16 2.32
C SER A 297 12.66 9.17 2.47
N GLY A 298 12.12 8.54 3.49
CA GLY A 298 10.68 8.57 3.77
C GLY A 298 9.91 7.36 3.25
N GLY A 299 10.53 6.41 2.60
CA GLY A 299 9.89 5.18 2.12
C GLY A 299 9.47 4.25 3.26
N GLN A 300 8.58 3.32 2.93
CA GLN A 300 8.09 2.25 3.81
C GLN A 300 8.48 0.90 3.21
N PRO A 301 9.63 0.31 3.64
CA PRO A 301 10.19 -0.86 2.99
C PRO A 301 9.24 -2.03 2.84
N GLY A 302 9.28 -2.67 1.67
CA GLY A 302 8.54 -3.90 1.36
C GLY A 302 9.31 -5.18 1.72
N ASN A 303 10.57 -5.05 2.15
CA ASN A 303 11.38 -6.17 2.64
C ASN A 303 12.24 -5.80 3.84
N SER A 304 12.71 -6.81 4.56
CA SER A 304 13.45 -6.70 5.82
C SER A 304 14.90 -7.21 5.70
#